data_5c674f28b2650f32a8ac45918d443df4
#
_entry.id   5c674f28b2650f32a8ac45918d443df4
#
_cell.length_a   1.000
_cell.length_b   1.000
_cell.length_c   1.000
_cell.angle_alpha   90.00
_cell.angle_beta   90.00
_cell.angle_gamma   90.00
#
_symmetry.space_group_name_H-M   'P 1'
#
loop_
_entity.id
_entity.type
_entity.pdbx_description
1 polymer ?
#
loop_
_entity_poly.entity_id
_entity_poly.type
_entity_poly.pdbx_seq_one_letter_code
_entity_poly.pdbx_strand_id
1 'polypeptide(L)'
;MGIAQDAYSIRCMSQLFEIEVEPEVRSWLELLSDRDFGRVDFLVGLLAEHAADLGEPYTRHLGGKVRELRFHLLASQPRVTYWLAPGRRVILLTVFAKTRQAETSEVARALQAQKICEAEHGPAHDTFDRKTR
;
A
#
# COMPACT_ATOMS: atom_id res chain seq x y z
N MET A 1 5.95 -30.50 16.92
CA MET A 1 5.16 -29.95 15.84
C MET A 1 4.84 -28.50 16.03
N GLY A 2 4.15 -28.17 17.07
CA GLY A 2 3.80 -26.78 17.32
C GLY A 2 5.00 -25.87 17.44
N ILE A 3 6.07 -26.37 18.01
CA ILE A 3 7.26 -25.55 18.20
C ILE A 3 7.85 -25.12 16.86
N ALA A 4 7.98 -26.04 15.93
CA ALA A 4 8.54 -25.73 14.64
C ALA A 4 7.65 -24.75 13.90
N GLN A 5 6.36 -24.93 14.01
CA GLN A 5 5.42 -24.05 13.35
C GLN A 5 5.41 -22.67 13.98
N ASP A 6 5.51 -22.62 15.31
CA ASP A 6 5.59 -21.34 16.00
C ASP A 6 6.82 -20.56 15.59
N ALA A 7 7.96 -21.25 15.49
CA ALA A 7 9.18 -20.60 15.07
C ALA A 7 9.06 -20.06 13.66
N TYR A 8 8.41 -20.81 12.77
CA TYR A 8 8.21 -20.36 11.41
C TYR A 8 7.31 -19.14 11.37
N SER A 9 6.23 -19.16 12.14
CA SER A 9 5.32 -18.01 12.19
C SER A 9 6.01 -16.76 12.69
N ILE A 10 6.80 -16.90 13.73
CA ILE A 10 7.53 -15.76 14.28
C ILE A 10 8.48 -15.19 13.24
N ARG A 11 9.21 -16.05 12.55
CA ARG A 11 10.12 -15.60 11.53
C ARG A 11 9.39 -14.89 10.39
N CYS A 12 8.25 -15.43 9.97
CA CYS A 12 7.45 -14.80 8.94
C CYS A 12 7.03 -13.41 9.36
N MET A 13 6.51 -13.28 10.56
CA MET A 13 6.05 -11.99 11.04
C MET A 13 7.17 -10.98 11.16
N SER A 14 8.36 -11.44 11.57
CA SER A 14 9.48 -10.51 11.68
C SER A 14 9.98 -10.04 10.33
N GLN A 15 9.59 -10.72 9.24
CA GLN A 15 10.00 -10.33 7.90
C GLN A 15 8.94 -9.51 7.17
N LEU A 16 7.77 -9.35 7.74
CA LEU A 16 6.73 -8.55 7.12
C LEU A 16 7.09 -7.08 7.16
N PHE A 17 6.68 -6.37 6.12
CA PHE A 17 6.74 -4.92 6.11
C PHE A 17 5.53 -4.37 6.83
N GLU A 18 5.72 -3.31 7.56
CA GLU A 18 4.63 -2.60 8.19
C GLU A 18 3.94 -1.73 7.17
N ILE A 19 2.61 -1.79 7.12
CA ILE A 19 1.83 -1.01 6.15
C ILE A 19 1.27 0.21 6.86
N GLU A 20 1.63 1.38 6.37
CA GLU A 20 1.13 2.64 6.91
C GLU A 20 0.37 3.37 5.82
N VAL A 21 -0.58 4.20 6.20
CA VAL A 21 -1.42 4.88 5.22
C VAL A 21 -1.48 6.38 5.52
N GLU A 22 -1.44 7.18 4.46
CA GLU A 22 -1.69 8.60 4.57
C GLU A 22 -3.21 8.83 4.60
N PRO A 23 -3.65 9.99 5.08
CA PRO A 23 -5.08 10.24 5.28
C PRO A 23 -5.94 10.03 4.05
N GLU A 24 -5.44 10.38 2.88
CA GLU A 24 -6.20 10.20 1.65
C GLU A 24 -6.53 8.73 1.43
N VAL A 25 -5.56 7.85 1.63
CA VAL A 25 -5.78 6.43 1.42
C VAL A 25 -6.70 5.88 2.51
N ARG A 26 -6.53 6.34 3.72
CA ARG A 26 -7.41 5.90 4.79
C ARG A 26 -8.87 6.24 4.52
N SER A 27 -9.12 7.47 4.06
CA SER A 27 -10.49 7.86 3.73
C SER A 27 -11.08 6.99 2.65
N TRP A 28 -10.27 6.68 1.64
CA TRP A 28 -10.71 5.81 0.56
C TRP A 28 -11.04 4.41 1.08
N LEU A 29 -10.19 3.87 1.94
CA LEU A 29 -10.42 2.53 2.49
C LEU A 29 -11.74 2.45 3.25
N GLU A 30 -12.07 3.51 3.97
CA GLU A 30 -13.28 3.51 4.77
C GLU A 30 -14.55 3.56 3.94
N LEU A 31 -14.44 4.00 2.70
CA LEU A 31 -15.59 4.08 1.80
C LEU A 31 -15.84 2.79 1.03
N LEU A 32 -14.93 1.84 1.08
CA LEU A 32 -15.06 0.61 0.31
C LEU A 32 -16.12 -0.30 0.93
N SER A 33 -16.82 -1.04 0.06
CA SER A 33 -17.67 -2.12 0.53
C SER A 33 -16.79 -3.19 1.19
N ASP A 34 -17.41 -4.04 1.99
CA ASP A 34 -16.66 -5.14 2.62
C ASP A 34 -16.01 -6.03 1.58
N ARG A 35 -16.70 -6.26 0.48
CA ARG A 35 -16.17 -7.09 -0.59
C ARG A 35 -14.94 -6.49 -1.22
N ASP A 36 -15.02 -5.20 -1.56
CA ASP A 36 -13.87 -4.54 -2.17
C ASP A 36 -12.74 -4.38 -1.18
N PHE A 37 -13.06 -4.11 0.08
CA PHE A 37 -12.02 -4.03 1.09
C PHE A 37 -11.28 -5.37 1.22
N GLY A 38 -11.99 -6.49 1.11
CA GLY A 38 -11.35 -7.79 1.15
C GLY A 38 -10.35 -7.98 0.04
N ARG A 39 -10.66 -7.50 -1.16
CA ARG A 39 -9.72 -7.58 -2.27
C ARG A 39 -8.50 -6.70 -2.04
N VAL A 40 -8.71 -5.50 -1.52
CA VAL A 40 -7.62 -4.60 -1.22
C VAL A 40 -6.75 -5.20 -0.11
N ASP A 41 -7.38 -5.73 0.91
CA ASP A 41 -6.67 -6.34 2.03
C ASP A 41 -5.78 -7.49 1.55
N PHE A 42 -6.27 -8.31 0.64
CA PHE A 42 -5.50 -9.41 0.10
C PHE A 42 -4.23 -8.91 -0.60
N LEU A 43 -4.37 -7.90 -1.45
CA LEU A 43 -3.23 -7.38 -2.19
C LEU A 43 -2.24 -6.66 -1.27
N VAL A 44 -2.76 -5.93 -0.29
CA VAL A 44 -1.90 -5.27 0.68
C VAL A 44 -1.14 -6.30 1.50
N GLY A 45 -1.77 -7.44 1.78
CA GLY A 45 -1.10 -8.54 2.44
C GLY A 45 0.06 -9.08 1.63
N LEU A 46 -0.15 -9.24 0.32
CA LEU A 46 0.95 -9.65 -0.56
C LEU A 46 2.08 -8.63 -0.53
N LEU A 47 1.71 -7.36 -0.51
CA LEU A 47 2.72 -6.31 -0.47
C LEU A 47 3.49 -6.35 0.84
N ALA A 48 2.82 -6.63 1.96
CA ALA A 48 3.51 -6.74 3.24
C ALA A 48 4.54 -7.87 3.23
N GLU A 49 4.22 -8.95 2.53
CA GLU A 49 5.12 -10.12 2.49
C GLU A 49 6.24 -9.95 1.48
N HIS A 50 5.96 -9.30 0.36
CA HIS A 50 6.87 -9.30 -0.79
C HIS A 50 7.17 -7.91 -1.31
N ALA A 51 7.18 -6.91 -0.45
CA ALA A 51 7.27 -5.52 -0.89
C ALA A 51 8.38 -5.26 -1.88
N ALA A 52 9.55 -5.84 -1.66
CA ALA A 52 10.69 -5.59 -2.52
C ALA A 52 10.62 -6.34 -3.84
N ASP A 53 9.87 -7.43 -3.88
CA ASP A 53 9.85 -8.32 -5.04
C ASP A 53 8.52 -8.33 -5.78
N LEU A 54 7.46 -7.80 -5.20
CA LEU A 54 6.14 -7.86 -5.80
C LEU A 54 6.13 -7.03 -7.08
N GLY A 55 5.89 -7.68 -8.18
CA GLY A 55 5.93 -7.02 -9.47
C GLY A 55 4.60 -7.12 -10.18
N GLU A 56 4.65 -6.97 -11.51
CA GLU A 56 3.45 -7.04 -12.33
C GLU A 56 2.83 -8.42 -12.23
N PRO A 57 1.53 -8.52 -12.32
CA PRO A 57 0.57 -7.44 -12.65
C PRO A 57 0.14 -6.61 -11.45
N TYR A 58 0.64 -6.87 -10.27
CA TYR A 58 0.12 -6.25 -9.06
C TYR A 58 0.67 -4.86 -8.84
N THR A 59 1.94 -4.64 -9.16
CA THR A 59 2.59 -3.37 -8.91
C THR A 59 3.33 -2.89 -10.14
N ARG A 60 3.65 -1.61 -10.16
CA ARG A 60 4.39 -0.99 -11.24
C ARG A 60 5.15 0.21 -10.71
N HIS A 61 6.36 0.39 -11.18
CA HIS A 61 7.16 1.56 -10.83
C HIS A 61 6.63 2.79 -11.57
N LEU A 62 6.45 3.89 -10.84
CA LEU A 62 5.95 5.12 -11.44
C LEU A 62 7.04 6.14 -11.68
N GLY A 63 7.99 6.27 -10.76
CA GLY A 63 9.06 7.23 -10.86
C GLY A 63 9.73 7.39 -9.52
N GLY A 64 11.00 7.76 -9.52
CA GLY A 64 11.72 7.96 -8.27
C GLY A 64 11.55 6.79 -7.33
N LYS A 65 11.08 7.07 -6.13
CA LYS A 65 10.85 6.05 -5.12
C LYS A 65 9.41 5.58 -5.07
N VAL A 66 8.57 6.01 -6.01
CA VAL A 66 7.13 5.74 -5.96
C VAL A 66 6.75 4.61 -6.90
N ARG A 67 5.94 3.71 -6.39
CA ARG A 67 5.34 2.62 -7.14
C ARG A 67 3.83 2.69 -6.99
N GLU A 68 3.10 1.95 -7.79
CA GLU A 68 1.64 1.87 -7.66
C GLU A 68 1.22 0.44 -7.44
N LEU A 69 0.15 0.28 -6.65
CA LEU A 69 -0.52 -0.98 -6.44
C LEU A 69 -1.82 -0.93 -7.23
N ARG A 70 -2.07 -1.95 -8.01
CA ARG A 70 -3.13 -1.95 -9.02
C ARG A 70 -4.25 -2.88 -8.58
N PHE A 71 -5.47 -2.34 -8.52
CA PHE A 71 -6.63 -3.10 -8.09
C PHE A 71 -7.66 -3.21 -9.20
N HIS A 72 -8.34 -4.34 -9.23
CA HIS A 72 -9.49 -4.56 -10.09
C HIS A 72 -10.68 -4.80 -9.18
N LEU A 73 -11.42 -3.74 -8.91
CA LEU A 73 -12.60 -3.83 -8.07
C LEU A 73 -13.85 -3.91 -8.94
N LEU A 74 -15.00 -4.07 -8.32
CA LEU A 74 -16.23 -4.34 -9.04
C LEU A 74 -16.56 -3.23 -10.02
N ALA A 75 -16.48 -1.99 -9.57
CA ALA A 75 -16.89 -0.85 -10.38
C ALA A 75 -15.73 0.04 -10.81
N SER A 76 -14.49 -0.30 -10.48
CA SER A 76 -13.40 0.61 -10.77
C SER A 76 -12.07 -0.13 -10.73
N GLN A 77 -11.06 0.54 -11.26
CA GLN A 77 -9.69 0.03 -11.23
C GLN A 77 -8.79 1.07 -10.59
N PRO A 78 -8.85 1.22 -9.28
CA PRO A 78 -8.05 2.25 -8.63
C PRO A 78 -6.57 1.88 -8.58
N ARG A 79 -5.77 2.92 -8.44
CA ARG A 79 -4.33 2.81 -8.24
C ARG A 79 -4.00 3.44 -6.91
N VAL A 80 -3.23 2.73 -6.09
CA VAL A 80 -2.76 3.27 -4.82
C VAL A 80 -1.26 3.38 -4.91
N THR A 81 -0.74 4.60 -4.76
CA THR A 81 0.71 4.80 -4.84
C THR A 81 1.34 4.55 -3.48
N TYR A 82 2.58 4.10 -3.49
CA TYR A 82 3.28 3.79 -2.26
C TYR A 82 4.79 3.88 -2.47
N TRP A 83 5.53 3.89 -1.36
CA TRP A 83 6.98 3.78 -1.41
C TRP A 83 7.45 2.93 -0.25
N LEU A 84 8.65 2.41 -0.42
CA LEU A 84 9.28 1.57 0.60
C LEU A 84 10.19 2.45 1.44
N ALA A 85 9.72 2.76 2.65
CA ALA A 85 10.44 3.63 3.54
C ALA A 85 11.42 2.83 4.40
N PRO A 86 12.41 3.50 4.99
CA PRO A 86 13.34 2.81 5.87
C PRO A 86 12.62 2.13 7.03
N GLY A 87 13.21 1.06 7.55
CA GLY A 87 12.62 0.34 8.67
C GLY A 87 11.57 -0.66 8.26
N ARG A 88 11.65 -1.16 7.02
CA ARG A 88 10.70 -2.15 6.50
C ARG A 88 9.26 -1.64 6.59
N ARG A 89 9.04 -0.44 6.09
CA ARG A 89 7.73 0.19 6.08
C ARG A 89 7.30 0.43 4.65
N VAL A 90 6.04 0.15 4.38
CA VAL A 90 5.39 0.50 3.12
C VAL A 90 4.38 1.58 3.44
N ILE A 91 4.52 2.73 2.81
CA ILE A 91 3.63 3.85 3.10
C ILE A 91 2.76 4.10 1.88
N LEU A 92 1.45 3.92 2.04
CA LEU A 92 0.48 4.16 0.99
C LEU A 92 0.16 5.64 0.96
N LEU A 93 0.37 6.28 -0.19
CA LEU A 93 0.43 7.73 -0.29
C LEU A 93 -0.84 8.36 -0.83
N THR A 94 -1.25 7.94 -2.02
CA THR A 94 -2.39 8.54 -2.72
C THR A 94 -3.17 7.48 -3.43
N VAL A 95 -4.39 7.81 -3.80
CA VAL A 95 -5.24 6.89 -4.55
C VAL A 95 -5.90 7.66 -5.68
N PHE A 96 -6.00 7.03 -6.84
CA PHE A 96 -6.70 7.64 -7.97
C PHE A 96 -7.27 6.55 -8.87
N ALA A 97 -8.30 6.92 -9.63
CA ALA A 97 -8.88 6.03 -10.61
C ALA A 97 -8.07 6.17 -11.89
N LYS A 98 -7.74 5.05 -12.51
CA LYS A 98 -6.96 5.11 -13.73
C LYS A 98 -7.79 5.71 -14.85
N THR A 99 -7.29 6.79 -15.46
CA THR A 99 -7.85 7.38 -16.65
C THR A 99 -6.70 7.80 -17.55
N ARG A 100 -7.00 8.00 -18.82
CA ARG A 100 -5.96 8.40 -19.77
C ARG A 100 -5.36 9.76 -19.45
N GLN A 101 -6.20 10.68 -18.97
CA GLN A 101 -5.79 12.07 -18.86
C GLN A 101 -5.23 12.42 -17.50
N ALA A 102 -5.62 11.70 -16.47
CA ALA A 102 -5.24 12.05 -15.12
C ALA A 102 -3.91 11.48 -14.69
N GLU A 103 -3.37 10.53 -15.42
CA GLU A 103 -2.25 9.75 -14.91
C GLU A 103 -1.00 10.61 -14.66
N THR A 104 -0.68 11.51 -15.58
CA THR A 104 0.52 12.32 -15.43
C THR A 104 0.46 13.21 -14.17
N SER A 105 -0.67 13.87 -13.97
CA SER A 105 -0.81 14.73 -12.80
C SER A 105 -0.86 13.91 -11.52
N GLU A 106 -1.44 12.71 -11.57
CA GLU A 106 -1.49 11.85 -10.40
C GLU A 106 -0.11 11.33 -10.04
N VAL A 107 0.71 11.01 -11.03
CA VAL A 107 2.09 10.60 -10.77
C VAL A 107 2.86 11.74 -10.12
N ALA A 108 2.70 12.95 -10.64
CA ALA A 108 3.39 14.10 -10.06
C ALA A 108 2.93 14.34 -8.61
N ARG A 109 1.64 14.19 -8.36
CA ARG A 109 1.10 14.35 -7.00
C ARG A 109 1.68 13.30 -6.06
N ALA A 110 1.78 12.05 -6.53
CA ALA A 110 2.33 10.99 -5.71
C ALA A 110 3.82 11.21 -5.41
N LEU A 111 4.57 11.68 -6.41
CA LEU A 111 5.98 11.98 -6.19
C LEU A 111 6.16 13.08 -5.14
N GLN A 112 5.31 14.10 -5.20
CA GLN A 112 5.35 15.17 -4.22
C GLN A 112 5.00 14.66 -2.83
N ALA A 113 3.96 13.82 -2.73
CA ALA A 113 3.56 13.25 -1.46
C ALA A 113 4.68 12.42 -0.86
N GLN A 114 5.40 11.67 -1.69
CA GLN A 114 6.51 10.87 -1.22
C GLN A 114 7.63 11.74 -0.66
N LYS A 115 7.93 12.84 -1.35
CA LYS A 115 8.99 13.72 -0.88
C LYS A 115 8.64 14.36 0.46
N ILE A 116 7.39 14.77 0.62
CA ILE A 116 6.94 15.35 1.87
C ILE A 116 7.02 14.31 2.99
N CYS A 117 6.56 13.10 2.70
CA CYS A 117 6.59 12.01 3.68
C CYS A 117 8.02 11.72 4.13
N GLU A 118 8.93 11.66 3.17
CA GLU A 118 10.33 11.37 3.46
C GLU A 118 10.97 12.48 4.27
N ALA A 119 10.64 13.72 3.95
CA ALA A 119 11.24 14.87 4.63
C ALA A 119 10.81 14.94 6.10
N GLU A 120 9.62 14.44 6.42
CA GLU A 120 9.14 14.47 7.79
C GLU A 120 9.80 13.42 8.67
N HIS A 121 10.41 12.40 8.08
CA HIS A 121 11.13 11.37 8.81
C HIS A 121 10.32 10.69 9.89
N GLY A 122 9.01 10.78 9.81
CA GLY A 122 8.16 10.18 10.82
C GLY A 122 7.31 9.08 10.24
N PRO A 123 6.58 8.38 11.09
CA PRO A 123 5.62 7.40 10.59
C PRO A 123 4.48 8.10 9.87
N ALA A 124 3.78 7.36 9.02
CA ALA A 124 2.59 7.87 8.39
C ALA A 124 1.54 8.15 9.45
N HIS A 125 0.49 8.85 9.04
CA HIS A 125 -0.54 9.28 9.99
C HIS A 125 -1.31 8.10 10.58
N ASP A 126 -1.41 7.00 9.84
CA ASP A 126 -2.17 5.84 10.26
C ASP A 126 -1.55 4.57 9.75
N THR A 127 -1.80 3.48 10.47
CA THR A 127 -1.45 2.17 9.97
C THR A 127 -2.61 1.61 9.17
N PHE A 128 -2.35 0.58 8.38
CA PHE A 128 -3.40 -0.06 7.61
C PHE A 128 -4.28 -0.86 8.56
N ASP A 129 -5.50 -0.41 8.69
CA ASP A 129 -6.43 -1.01 9.61
C ASP A 129 -7.81 -0.45 9.34
N ARG A 130 -8.77 -1.29 9.09
CA ARG A 130 -10.15 -0.87 8.96
C ARG A 130 -10.83 -1.03 10.30
N LYS A 131 -10.70 -0.02 11.11
CA LYS A 131 -11.26 -0.04 12.45
C LYS A 131 -12.76 -0.19 12.41
N THR A 132 -13.32 -0.42 13.54
CA THR A 132 -14.76 -0.39 13.71
C THR A 132 -15.46 -1.40 12.84
N ARG A 133 -14.97 -2.56 12.84
CA ARG A 133 -15.74 -3.60 12.19
C ARG A 133 -16.38 -4.49 13.21
#